data_a49b0c3f08f21b6de580a0316bb9d4f7
#
_entry.id   a49b0c3f08f21b6de580a0316bb9d4f7
#
_cell.length_a   1.000
_cell.length_b   1.000
_cell.length_c   1.000
_cell.angle_alpha   90.00
_cell.angle_beta   90.00
_cell.angle_gamma   90.00
#
_symmetry.space_group_name_H-M   'P 1'
#
loop_
_entity.id
_entity.type
_entity.pdbx_description
1 polymer ?
#
loop_
_entity_poly.entity_id
_entity_poly.type
_entity_poly.pdbx_seq_one_letter_code
_entity_poly.pdbx_strand_id
1 'polypeptide(L)'
;PNQDNEQPDCQNDDDSENDNQSDEKEPDDDEKLVIAPKFRFASARRGMGEYVHSGSKDSLRKSLGHYSKTGMGGAKNLSKRMRTSTKAAANFFQTFQSLRDNENFPLGKILSELQGRGANANEIIDTIIDNVCPTGGSLDEVSCRDSGRFALSEFMSQNPDTDISKLTDDQIWSLTGTFLGN
;
A
#
# COMPACT_ATOMS: atom_id res chain seq x y z
N PRO A 1 69.22 25.89 25.74
CA PRO A 1 68.39 24.80 26.09
C PRO A 1 67.28 24.63 25.07
N ASN A 2 67.49 23.55 24.40
CA ASN A 2 66.66 23.02 23.34
C ASN A 2 65.35 22.45 23.84
N GLN A 3 64.31 22.56 23.05
CA GLN A 3 63.25 21.55 23.07
C GLN A 3 62.74 21.37 21.65
N ASP A 4 63.02 20.19 21.17
CA ASP A 4 62.58 19.63 19.91
C ASP A 4 61.08 19.36 19.98
N ASN A 5 60.38 19.73 18.96
CA ASN A 5 58.96 19.46 18.80
C ASN A 5 58.82 18.51 17.59
N GLU A 6 58.79 17.23 17.91
CA GLU A 6 58.50 16.19 16.92
C GLU A 6 56.99 16.02 16.75
N GLN A 7 56.58 16.16 15.53
CA GLN A 7 55.24 15.92 15.07
C GLN A 7 55.18 14.48 14.54
N PRO A 8 54.28 13.65 14.93
CA PRO A 8 54.11 12.33 14.30
C PRO A 8 53.17 12.39 13.10
N ASP A 9 53.63 11.69 12.08
CA ASP A 9 53.04 11.40 10.80
C ASP A 9 51.60 10.87 10.88
N CYS A 10 50.76 11.42 10.01
CA CYS A 10 49.51 10.79 9.61
C CYS A 10 49.79 9.73 8.56
N GLN A 11 49.74 8.49 8.93
CA GLN A 11 49.63 7.38 7.97
C GLN A 11 48.19 7.19 7.55
N ASN A 12 47.98 7.27 6.26
CA ASN A 12 46.80 6.79 5.56
C ASN A 12 46.77 5.25 5.60
N ASP A 13 45.70 4.70 6.05
CA ASP A 13 45.38 3.29 5.81
C ASP A 13 43.96 3.21 5.29
N ASP A 14 43.94 2.94 4.04
CA ASP A 14 43.35 1.75 3.40
C ASP A 14 41.83 1.66 3.29
N ASP A 15 41.42 1.87 2.07
CA ASP A 15 40.16 1.51 1.48
C ASP A 15 39.82 0.03 1.78
N SER A 16 38.81 -0.17 2.57
CA SER A 16 38.07 -1.45 2.61
C SER A 16 36.68 -1.22 2.06
N GLU A 17 36.52 -1.44 0.78
CA GLU A 17 35.24 -1.68 0.15
C GLU A 17 34.55 -2.84 0.87
N ASN A 18 33.56 -2.52 1.68
CA ASN A 18 32.68 -3.50 2.30
C ASN A 18 31.45 -3.65 1.40
N ASP A 19 31.54 -4.58 0.47
CA ASP A 19 30.43 -5.13 -0.30
C ASP A 19 29.40 -5.70 0.69
N ASN A 20 28.47 -4.87 1.13
CA ASN A 20 27.26 -5.29 1.80
C ASN A 20 26.31 -5.88 0.75
N GLN A 21 26.56 -7.12 0.35
CA GLN A 21 25.51 -8.00 -0.16
C GLN A 21 24.46 -8.10 0.94
N SER A 22 23.41 -7.30 0.78
CA SER A 22 22.17 -7.50 1.53
C SER A 22 21.54 -8.79 1.01
N ASP A 23 21.86 -9.91 1.68
CA ASP A 23 21.06 -11.13 1.63
C ASP A 23 19.62 -10.74 2.04
N GLU A 24 18.76 -10.51 1.06
CA GLU A 24 17.32 -10.49 1.23
C GLU A 24 16.88 -11.91 1.61
N LYS A 25 17.05 -12.22 2.88
CA LYS A 25 16.50 -13.43 3.48
C LYS A 25 14.98 -13.31 3.36
N GLU A 26 14.39 -14.09 2.46
CA GLU A 26 12.95 -14.30 2.42
C GLU A 26 12.48 -14.67 3.84
N PRO A 27 11.43 -14.05 4.37
CA PRO A 27 10.97 -14.37 5.73
C PRO A 27 10.43 -15.79 5.74
N ASP A 28 11.00 -16.64 6.58
CA ASP A 28 10.51 -17.98 6.93
C ASP A 28 9.01 -17.90 7.25
N ASP A 29 8.19 -18.60 6.47
CA ASP A 29 6.72 -18.66 6.59
C ASP A 29 6.23 -19.51 7.79
N ASP A 30 7.14 -20.02 8.62
CA ASP A 30 6.82 -20.91 9.76
C ASP A 30 6.70 -20.21 11.12
N GLU A 31 6.45 -18.90 11.14
CA GLU A 31 6.21 -18.19 12.41
C GLU A 31 4.82 -18.56 12.94
N LYS A 32 4.78 -19.57 13.83
CA LYS A 32 3.64 -20.03 14.64
C LYS A 32 2.70 -18.90 14.96
N LEU A 33 1.46 -18.95 14.47
CA LEU A 33 0.40 -18.01 14.80
C LEU A 33 0.21 -18.01 16.32
N VAL A 34 0.75 -17.00 16.99
CA VAL A 34 0.53 -16.79 18.41
C VAL A 34 -0.95 -16.49 18.59
N ILE A 35 -1.67 -17.41 19.27
CA ILE A 35 -3.08 -17.21 19.60
C ILE A 35 -3.20 -15.97 20.46
N ALA A 36 -3.76 -14.93 19.89
CA ALA A 36 -3.84 -13.64 20.54
C ALA A 36 -4.91 -13.66 21.65
N PRO A 37 -4.71 -12.90 22.75
CA PRO A 37 -5.65 -12.86 23.87
C PRO A 37 -7.07 -12.51 23.45
N LYS A 38 -8.08 -13.18 24.03
CA LYS A 38 -9.50 -13.01 23.68
C LYS A 38 -9.98 -11.55 23.72
N PHE A 39 -9.42 -10.72 24.58
CA PHE A 39 -9.83 -9.32 24.79
C PHE A 39 -8.89 -8.27 24.18
N ARG A 40 -8.02 -8.67 23.28
CA ARG A 40 -7.02 -7.77 22.67
C ARG A 40 -7.60 -6.50 22.03
N PHE A 41 -8.84 -6.53 21.59
CA PHE A 41 -9.52 -5.39 20.98
C PHE A 41 -10.47 -4.63 21.93
N ALA A 42 -10.55 -4.98 23.22
CA ALA A 42 -11.49 -4.36 24.14
C ALA A 42 -11.30 -2.84 24.27
N SER A 43 -10.05 -2.38 24.42
CA SER A 43 -9.74 -0.95 24.50
C SER A 43 -10.03 -0.20 23.20
N ALA A 44 -9.75 -0.81 22.06
CA ALA A 44 -10.06 -0.24 20.77
C ALA A 44 -11.58 -0.08 20.55
N ARG A 45 -12.36 -1.11 20.89
CA ARG A 45 -13.84 -1.05 20.82
C ARG A 45 -14.42 0.02 21.72
N ARG A 46 -13.91 0.15 22.97
CA ARG A 46 -14.36 1.19 23.89
C ARG A 46 -14.12 2.58 23.32
N GLY A 47 -12.88 2.87 22.84
CA GLY A 47 -12.55 4.15 22.25
C GLY A 47 -13.37 4.45 20.98
N MET A 48 -13.70 3.41 20.18
CA MET A 48 -14.58 3.57 19.02
C MET A 48 -16.02 3.90 19.45
N GLY A 49 -16.54 3.24 20.52
CA GLY A 49 -17.84 3.57 21.10
C GLY A 49 -17.90 5.02 21.60
N GLU A 50 -16.86 5.47 22.29
CA GLU A 50 -16.75 6.87 22.73
C GLU A 50 -16.71 7.85 21.55
N TYR A 51 -16.02 7.51 20.47
CA TYR A 51 -16.00 8.32 19.24
C TYR A 51 -17.39 8.41 18.61
N VAL A 52 -18.10 7.30 18.46
CA VAL A 52 -19.45 7.28 17.88
C VAL A 52 -20.43 8.13 18.70
N HIS A 53 -20.29 8.15 20.04
CA HIS A 53 -21.15 8.95 20.91
C HIS A 53 -20.80 10.44 20.96
N SER A 54 -19.50 10.78 20.90
CA SER A 54 -19.01 12.14 21.17
C SER A 54 -18.52 12.87 19.92
N GLY A 55 -18.26 12.17 18.82
CA GLY A 55 -17.57 12.71 17.64
C GLY A 55 -16.10 13.09 17.90
N SER A 56 -15.53 12.76 19.07
CA SER A 56 -14.20 13.17 19.49
C SER A 56 -13.10 12.51 18.68
N LYS A 57 -12.35 13.32 17.91
CA LYS A 57 -11.17 12.84 17.14
C LYS A 57 -10.09 12.23 18.04
N ASP A 58 -10.00 12.66 19.32
CA ASP A 58 -9.04 12.08 20.26
C ASP A 58 -9.44 10.67 20.68
N SER A 59 -10.72 10.40 20.87
CA SER A 59 -11.22 9.05 21.13
C SER A 59 -10.99 8.13 19.93
N LEU A 60 -11.19 8.61 18.72
CA LEU A 60 -10.84 7.88 17.49
C LEU A 60 -9.35 7.57 17.42
N ARG A 61 -8.49 8.57 17.64
CA ARG A 61 -7.02 8.38 17.62
C ARG A 61 -6.55 7.38 18.67
N LYS A 62 -7.09 7.45 19.89
CA LYS A 62 -6.81 6.47 20.96
C LYS A 62 -7.27 5.07 20.58
N SER A 63 -8.47 4.95 20.02
CA SER A 63 -9.01 3.67 19.51
C SER A 63 -8.10 3.04 18.46
N LEU A 64 -7.70 3.79 17.46
CA LEU A 64 -6.77 3.33 16.40
C LEU A 64 -5.38 2.96 16.99
N GLY A 65 -4.89 3.73 17.97
CA GLY A 65 -3.66 3.42 18.69
C GLY A 65 -3.74 2.09 19.44
N HIS A 66 -4.85 1.83 20.13
CA HIS A 66 -5.08 0.54 20.80
C HIS A 66 -5.26 -0.61 19.81
N TYR A 67 -5.95 -0.37 18.71
CA TYR A 67 -6.11 -1.35 17.64
C TYR A 67 -4.74 -1.80 17.09
N SER A 68 -3.88 -0.85 16.73
CA SER A 68 -2.57 -1.16 16.15
C SER A 68 -1.61 -1.78 17.16
N LYS A 69 -1.50 -1.21 18.38
CA LYS A 69 -0.52 -1.64 19.38
C LYS A 69 -0.93 -2.95 20.08
N THR A 70 -2.14 -2.97 20.64
CA THR A 70 -2.61 -4.10 21.46
C THR A 70 -3.37 -5.12 20.63
N GLY A 71 -4.25 -4.65 19.75
CA GLY A 71 -5.08 -5.52 18.93
C GLY A 71 -4.27 -6.30 17.90
N MET A 72 -3.41 -5.63 17.17
CA MET A 72 -2.59 -6.22 16.10
C MET A 72 -1.20 -6.65 16.56
N GLY A 73 -0.80 -6.31 17.79
CA GLY A 73 0.53 -6.68 18.31
C GLY A 73 1.66 -5.78 17.80
N GLY A 74 1.33 -4.52 17.47
CA GLY A 74 2.27 -3.50 17.05
C GLY A 74 2.34 -3.29 15.54
N ALA A 75 3.06 -2.24 15.14
CA ALA A 75 3.14 -1.79 13.74
C ALA A 75 3.70 -2.87 12.79
N LYS A 76 4.71 -3.63 13.23
CA LYS A 76 5.31 -4.70 12.43
C LYS A 76 4.29 -5.79 12.07
N ASN A 77 3.50 -6.23 13.05
CA ASN A 77 2.48 -7.26 12.82
C ASN A 77 1.29 -6.72 12.03
N LEU A 78 0.93 -5.45 12.22
CA LEU A 78 -0.06 -4.77 11.41
C LEU A 78 0.38 -4.72 9.94
N SER A 79 1.61 -4.30 9.66
CA SER A 79 2.17 -4.26 8.30
C SER A 79 2.22 -5.65 7.63
N LYS A 80 2.63 -6.69 8.39
CA LYS A 80 2.61 -8.07 7.87
C LYS A 80 1.19 -8.49 7.45
N ARG A 81 0.18 -8.18 8.27
CA ARG A 81 -1.23 -8.53 7.99
C ARG A 81 -1.84 -7.72 6.85
N MET A 82 -1.39 -6.48 6.66
CA MET A 82 -1.85 -5.61 5.57
C MET A 82 -0.99 -5.72 4.32
N ARG A 83 -0.03 -6.64 4.27
CA ARG A 83 0.96 -6.72 3.18
C ARG A 83 0.30 -6.86 1.82
N THR A 84 -0.69 -7.74 1.69
CA THR A 84 -1.42 -7.97 0.42
C THR A 84 -2.15 -6.71 -0.02
N SER A 85 -2.94 -6.10 0.86
CA SER A 85 -3.67 -4.86 0.56
C SER A 85 -2.73 -3.70 0.24
N THR A 86 -1.62 -3.56 0.98
CA THR A 86 -0.62 -2.50 0.73
C THR A 86 0.08 -2.69 -0.62
N LYS A 87 0.45 -3.93 -0.97
CA LYS A 87 1.04 -4.23 -2.28
C LYS A 87 0.04 -3.97 -3.40
N ALA A 88 -1.21 -4.41 -3.24
CA ALA A 88 -2.25 -4.16 -4.23
C ALA A 88 -2.51 -2.67 -4.42
N ALA A 89 -2.56 -1.88 -3.34
CA ALA A 89 -2.72 -0.43 -3.42
C ALA A 89 -1.52 0.26 -4.10
N ALA A 90 -0.30 -0.19 -3.82
CA ALA A 90 0.89 0.32 -4.50
C ALA A 90 0.87 0.01 -6.00
N ASN A 91 0.51 -1.23 -6.37
CA ASN A 91 0.36 -1.63 -7.77
C ASN A 91 -0.74 -0.82 -8.46
N PHE A 92 -1.86 -0.62 -7.78
CA PHE A 92 -2.97 0.19 -8.26
C PHE A 92 -2.52 1.62 -8.57
N PHE A 93 -1.88 2.28 -7.62
CA PHE A 93 -1.35 3.63 -7.78
C PHE A 93 -0.33 3.72 -8.94
N GLN A 94 0.66 2.81 -8.96
CA GLN A 94 1.70 2.78 -9.99
C GLN A 94 1.13 2.50 -11.38
N THR A 95 0.11 1.66 -11.49
CA THR A 95 -0.55 1.36 -12.77
C THR A 95 -1.16 2.62 -13.36
N PHE A 96 -1.88 3.41 -12.58
CA PHE A 96 -2.48 4.66 -13.07
C PHE A 96 -1.45 5.74 -13.37
N GLN A 97 -0.37 5.84 -12.59
CA GLN A 97 0.75 6.71 -12.96
C GLN A 97 1.38 6.28 -14.29
N SER A 98 1.66 4.98 -14.45
CA SER A 98 2.24 4.45 -15.69
C SER A 98 1.31 4.62 -16.89
N LEU A 99 0.01 4.50 -16.67
CA LEU A 99 -1.01 4.68 -17.70
C LEU A 99 -1.03 6.12 -18.21
N ARG A 100 -0.85 7.10 -17.31
CA ARG A 100 -0.79 8.51 -17.63
C ARG A 100 0.54 8.92 -18.27
N ASP A 101 1.65 8.46 -17.70
CA ASP A 101 2.98 8.98 -17.99
C ASP A 101 3.68 8.23 -19.16
N ASN A 102 3.20 7.03 -19.51
CA ASN A 102 3.82 6.18 -20.52
C ASN A 102 2.84 5.80 -21.64
N GLU A 103 2.90 6.49 -22.75
CA GLU A 103 2.08 6.21 -23.94
C GLU A 103 2.23 4.77 -24.51
N ASN A 104 3.34 4.11 -24.20
CA ASN A 104 3.60 2.73 -24.63
C ASN A 104 3.22 1.69 -23.58
N PHE A 105 2.59 2.10 -22.48
CA PHE A 105 2.18 1.17 -21.44
C PHE A 105 1.18 0.14 -21.99
N PRO A 106 1.41 -1.17 -21.83
CA PRO A 106 0.62 -2.21 -22.47
C PRO A 106 -0.88 -2.10 -22.18
N LEU A 107 -1.25 -1.80 -20.93
CA LEU A 107 -2.64 -1.62 -20.53
C LEU A 107 -3.29 -0.44 -21.24
N GLY A 108 -2.56 0.65 -21.52
CA GLY A 108 -3.08 1.80 -22.27
C GLY A 108 -3.51 1.44 -23.68
N LYS A 109 -2.77 0.57 -24.35
CA LYS A 109 -3.13 0.05 -25.69
C LYS A 109 -4.41 -0.79 -25.64
N ILE A 110 -4.50 -1.70 -24.65
CA ILE A 110 -5.69 -2.54 -24.46
C ILE A 110 -6.93 -1.66 -24.17
N LEU A 111 -6.79 -0.66 -23.29
CA LEU A 111 -7.89 0.25 -22.98
C LEU A 111 -8.34 1.07 -24.21
N SER A 112 -7.39 1.55 -25.01
CA SER A 112 -7.71 2.25 -26.26
C SER A 112 -8.46 1.37 -27.27
N GLU A 113 -8.07 0.10 -27.39
CA GLU A 113 -8.77 -0.88 -28.23
C GLU A 113 -10.18 -1.17 -27.70
N LEU A 114 -10.34 -1.33 -26.39
CA LEU A 114 -11.63 -1.53 -25.74
C LEU A 114 -12.58 -0.35 -25.98
N GLN A 115 -12.08 0.86 -25.79
CA GLN A 115 -12.83 2.09 -26.04
C GLN A 115 -13.21 2.21 -27.53
N GLY A 116 -12.26 1.92 -28.45
CA GLY A 116 -12.48 1.96 -29.89
C GLY A 116 -13.58 1.01 -30.40
N ARG A 117 -13.78 -0.13 -29.72
CA ARG A 117 -14.85 -1.08 -30.02
C ARG A 117 -16.15 -0.86 -29.25
N GLY A 118 -16.22 0.18 -28.42
CA GLY A 118 -17.40 0.51 -27.62
C GLY A 118 -17.62 -0.44 -26.42
N ALA A 119 -16.54 -0.94 -25.82
CA ALA A 119 -16.61 -1.77 -24.63
C ALA A 119 -17.36 -1.05 -23.48
N ASN A 120 -18.10 -1.82 -22.67
CA ASN A 120 -18.81 -1.25 -21.55
C ASN A 120 -17.86 -0.97 -20.35
N ALA A 121 -18.34 -0.15 -19.38
CA ALA A 121 -17.55 0.23 -18.22
C ALA A 121 -17.05 -0.98 -17.41
N ASN A 122 -17.87 -2.03 -17.26
CA ASN A 122 -17.46 -3.21 -16.49
C ASN A 122 -16.31 -3.97 -17.17
N GLU A 123 -16.30 -4.05 -18.49
CA GLU A 123 -15.21 -4.69 -19.24
C GLU A 123 -13.90 -3.93 -19.09
N ILE A 124 -13.96 -2.59 -19.08
CA ILE A 124 -12.81 -1.73 -18.80
C ILE A 124 -12.31 -1.92 -17.37
N ILE A 125 -13.22 -1.92 -16.40
CA ILE A 125 -12.89 -2.14 -14.97
C ILE A 125 -12.23 -3.51 -14.79
N ASP A 126 -12.83 -4.58 -15.30
CA ASP A 126 -12.28 -5.93 -15.18
C ASP A 126 -10.88 -6.03 -15.79
N THR A 127 -10.65 -5.43 -16.94
CA THR A 127 -9.34 -5.39 -17.58
C THR A 127 -8.28 -4.69 -16.72
N ILE A 128 -8.64 -3.57 -16.08
CA ILE A 128 -7.74 -2.86 -15.16
C ILE A 128 -7.44 -3.74 -13.96
N ILE A 129 -8.47 -4.31 -13.33
CA ILE A 129 -8.34 -5.14 -12.12
C ILE A 129 -7.49 -6.39 -12.38
N ASP A 130 -7.63 -7.01 -13.53
CA ASP A 130 -6.82 -8.18 -13.92
C ASP A 130 -5.32 -7.82 -14.04
N ASN A 131 -4.99 -6.58 -14.39
CA ASN A 131 -3.62 -6.10 -14.44
C ASN A 131 -3.04 -5.68 -13.09
N VAL A 132 -3.89 -5.20 -12.18
CA VAL A 132 -3.47 -4.63 -10.89
C VAL A 132 -3.44 -5.67 -9.78
N CYS A 133 -4.45 -6.52 -9.73
CA CYS A 133 -4.66 -7.46 -8.65
C CYS A 133 -4.27 -8.88 -9.08
N PRO A 134 -3.45 -9.60 -8.30
CA PRO A 134 -3.07 -10.97 -8.60
C PRO A 134 -4.30 -11.89 -8.70
N THR A 135 -4.17 -12.94 -9.49
CA THR A 135 -5.24 -13.95 -9.74
C THR A 135 -5.03 -15.23 -8.92
N GLY A 136 -4.50 -15.14 -7.72
CA GLY A 136 -4.08 -16.31 -6.94
C GLY A 136 -5.17 -17.06 -6.18
N GLY A 137 -6.35 -16.49 -6.01
CA GLY A 137 -7.49 -17.18 -5.37
C GLY A 137 -7.48 -17.21 -3.84
N SER A 138 -6.57 -16.49 -3.18
CA SER A 138 -6.68 -16.26 -1.73
C SER A 138 -7.84 -15.32 -1.40
N LEU A 139 -8.39 -15.43 -0.19
CA LEU A 139 -9.47 -14.56 0.26
C LEU A 139 -9.09 -13.06 0.21
N ASP A 140 -7.86 -12.75 0.56
CA ASP A 140 -7.33 -11.38 0.51
C ASP A 140 -7.27 -10.84 -0.92
N GLU A 141 -6.90 -11.67 -1.89
CA GLU A 141 -6.84 -11.29 -3.31
C GLU A 141 -8.24 -11.07 -3.89
N VAL A 142 -9.21 -11.93 -3.54
CA VAL A 142 -10.60 -11.74 -3.92
C VAL A 142 -11.13 -10.41 -3.34
N SER A 143 -10.87 -10.14 -2.05
CA SER A 143 -11.25 -8.90 -1.40
C SER A 143 -10.60 -7.67 -2.07
N CYS A 144 -9.32 -7.74 -2.44
CA CYS A 144 -8.64 -6.68 -3.17
C CYS A 144 -9.29 -6.42 -4.54
N ARG A 145 -9.64 -7.47 -5.27
CA ARG A 145 -10.32 -7.35 -6.57
C ARG A 145 -11.69 -6.69 -6.45
N ASP A 146 -12.47 -7.09 -5.46
CA ASP A 146 -13.79 -6.52 -5.20
C ASP A 146 -13.71 -5.05 -4.79
N SER A 147 -12.76 -4.70 -3.90
CA SER A 147 -12.49 -3.31 -3.52
C SER A 147 -12.06 -2.46 -4.72
N GLY A 148 -11.22 -3.01 -5.59
CA GLY A 148 -10.78 -2.33 -6.81
C GLY A 148 -11.91 -2.09 -7.80
N ARG A 149 -12.76 -3.08 -8.03
CA ARG A 149 -13.98 -2.92 -8.86
C ARG A 149 -14.90 -1.85 -8.30
N PHE A 150 -15.15 -1.89 -7.01
CA PHE A 150 -15.98 -0.89 -6.35
C PHE A 150 -15.39 0.51 -6.52
N ALA A 151 -14.11 0.70 -6.21
CA ALA A 151 -13.45 2.00 -6.31
C ALA A 151 -13.50 2.58 -7.73
N LEU A 152 -13.24 1.75 -8.75
CA LEU A 152 -13.31 2.16 -10.15
C LEU A 152 -14.74 2.47 -10.60
N SER A 153 -15.71 1.64 -10.22
CA SER A 153 -17.12 1.85 -10.54
C SER A 153 -17.64 3.15 -9.93
N GLU A 154 -17.34 3.40 -8.66
CA GLU A 154 -17.68 4.63 -7.95
C GLU A 154 -17.05 5.84 -8.63
N PHE A 155 -15.75 5.78 -8.94
CA PHE A 155 -15.03 6.87 -9.59
C PHE A 155 -15.61 7.18 -10.97
N MET A 156 -15.84 6.18 -11.82
CA MET A 156 -16.38 6.36 -13.16
C MET A 156 -17.83 6.88 -13.13
N SER A 157 -18.61 6.46 -12.14
CA SER A 157 -19.98 6.96 -11.94
C SER A 157 -20.00 8.45 -11.57
N GLN A 158 -19.06 8.88 -10.73
CA GLN A 158 -18.94 10.28 -10.31
C GLN A 158 -18.27 11.17 -11.36
N ASN A 159 -17.49 10.57 -12.27
CA ASN A 159 -16.69 11.29 -13.26
C ASN A 159 -16.88 10.69 -14.67
N PRO A 160 -18.10 10.72 -15.24
CA PRO A 160 -18.41 9.99 -16.48
C PRO A 160 -17.61 10.48 -17.69
N ASP A 161 -17.20 11.73 -17.72
CA ASP A 161 -16.46 12.34 -18.83
C ASP A 161 -14.93 12.27 -18.65
N THR A 162 -14.45 11.67 -17.56
CA THR A 162 -13.01 11.61 -17.26
C THR A 162 -12.37 10.43 -17.96
N ASP A 163 -11.32 10.72 -18.73
CA ASP A 163 -10.46 9.69 -19.33
C ASP A 163 -9.62 9.00 -18.26
N ILE A 164 -9.91 7.73 -17.99
CA ILE A 164 -9.24 6.96 -16.94
C ILE A 164 -7.74 6.75 -17.22
N SER A 165 -7.30 6.98 -18.46
CA SER A 165 -5.88 6.92 -18.82
C SER A 165 -5.11 8.23 -18.55
N LYS A 166 -5.80 9.29 -18.11
CA LYS A 166 -5.22 10.63 -17.93
C LYS A 166 -5.55 11.25 -16.56
N LEU A 167 -5.65 10.41 -15.54
CA LEU A 167 -5.97 10.86 -14.18
C LEU A 167 -4.89 11.78 -13.61
N THR A 168 -5.31 12.84 -12.92
CA THR A 168 -4.40 13.68 -12.14
C THR A 168 -3.90 12.94 -10.89
N ASP A 169 -2.83 13.44 -10.27
CA ASP A 169 -2.31 12.84 -9.03
C ASP A 169 -3.37 12.82 -7.93
N ASP A 170 -4.14 13.88 -7.77
CA ASP A 170 -5.21 13.96 -6.77
C ASP A 170 -6.31 12.91 -7.03
N GLN A 171 -6.65 12.68 -8.29
CA GLN A 171 -7.61 11.65 -8.68
C GLN A 171 -7.08 10.23 -8.41
N ILE A 172 -5.79 9.97 -8.72
CA ILE A 172 -5.14 8.68 -8.44
C ILE A 172 -5.08 8.45 -6.92
N TRP A 173 -4.74 9.47 -6.13
CA TRP A 173 -4.75 9.38 -4.67
C TRP A 173 -6.15 9.13 -4.10
N SER A 174 -7.16 9.85 -4.58
CA SER A 174 -8.56 9.66 -4.16
C SER A 174 -9.05 8.26 -4.48
N LEU A 175 -8.79 7.79 -5.69
CA LEU A 175 -9.16 6.46 -6.15
C LEU A 175 -8.47 5.36 -5.32
N THR A 176 -7.16 5.52 -5.05
CA THR A 176 -6.40 4.59 -4.20
C THR A 176 -6.91 4.61 -2.75
N GLY A 177 -7.30 5.78 -2.25
CA GLY A 177 -7.93 5.92 -0.93
C GLY A 177 -9.25 5.17 -0.84
N THR A 178 -10.10 5.28 -1.84
CA THR A 178 -11.37 4.52 -1.93
C THR A 178 -11.11 3.00 -1.98
N PHE A 179 -10.11 2.58 -2.75
CA PHE A 179 -9.70 1.18 -2.83
C PHE A 179 -9.28 0.61 -1.46
N LEU A 180 -8.51 1.37 -0.67
CA LEU A 180 -8.05 0.94 0.67
C LEU A 180 -9.14 1.02 1.74
N GLY A 181 -10.16 1.85 1.54
CA GLY A 181 -11.24 2.08 2.51
C GLY A 181 -12.38 1.05 2.44
N ASN A 182 -12.40 0.23 1.40
CA ASN A 182 -13.34 -0.87 1.21
C ASN A 182 -12.70 -2.21 1.53
#